data_87ce73371e5719882c5510ada0d3634b
#
_entry.id   87ce73371e5719882c5510ada0d3634b
#
_cell.length_a   1.000
_cell.length_b   1.000
_cell.length_c   1.000
_cell.angle_alpha   90.00
_cell.angle_beta   90.00
_cell.angle_gamma   90.00
#
_symmetry.space_group_name_H-M   'P 1'
#
loop_
_entity.id
_entity.type
_entity.pdbx_description
1 polymer ?
#
loop_
_entity_poly.entity_id
_entity_poly.type
_entity_poly.pdbx_seq_one_letter_code
_entity_poly.pdbx_strand_id
1 'polypeptide(L)'
;LKRPAGRGLAVIVIGGGASVLAADGAEKLGLALPPLSEEVQAELRQFTPIAGTSVRNPLDTVGLEVGDGIRKTVEIAGRSPGINAILVIARLDWGLALIKDVDGYVQGTVNSLVESARQSPVPVALAARAADNAKVMAAMEKFYDLTAKAAVATYPDFRRALSAIAKFISWHEARDSLR
;
A
#
# COMPACT_ATOMS: atom_id res chain seq x y z
N LEU A 1 2.26 -5.01 15.85
CA LEU A 1 1.82 -4.00 14.88
C LEU A 1 2.12 -2.61 15.41
N LYS A 2 2.63 -1.71 14.55
CA LYS A 2 2.83 -0.30 14.88
C LYS A 2 1.47 0.34 15.16
N ARG A 3 1.43 1.29 16.11
CA ARG A 3 0.20 1.98 16.48
C ARG A 3 0.00 3.19 15.58
N PRO A 4 -1.19 3.40 14.98
CA PRO A 4 -1.52 4.61 14.27
C PRO A 4 -1.71 5.77 15.26
N ALA A 5 -1.22 6.96 14.93
CA ALA A 5 -1.35 8.17 15.74
C ALA A 5 -2.59 9.02 15.37
N GLY A 6 -3.31 8.63 14.33
CA GLY A 6 -4.50 9.35 13.83
C GLY A 6 -5.06 8.70 12.56
N ARG A 7 -5.94 9.42 11.85
CA ARG A 7 -6.71 8.92 10.71
C ARG A 7 -6.12 9.22 9.34
N GLY A 8 -4.92 9.81 9.28
CA GLY A 8 -4.26 10.13 8.02
C GLY A 8 -3.71 8.89 7.32
N LEU A 9 -4.15 8.64 6.11
CA LEU A 9 -3.77 7.50 5.29
C LEU A 9 -3.00 7.96 4.05
N ALA A 10 -1.86 7.33 3.76
CA ALA A 10 -1.28 7.37 2.43
C ALA A 10 -1.73 6.14 1.64
N VAL A 11 -2.12 6.33 0.39
CA VAL A 11 -2.45 5.24 -0.54
C VAL A 11 -1.42 5.21 -1.64
N ILE A 12 -0.78 4.06 -1.82
CA ILE A 12 0.20 3.78 -2.87
C ILE A 12 -0.41 2.75 -3.81
N VAL A 13 -0.57 3.10 -5.07
CA VAL A 13 -1.26 2.26 -6.04
C VAL A 13 -0.69 2.48 -7.45
N ILE A 14 -0.97 1.56 -8.37
CA ILE A 14 -0.73 1.71 -9.80
C ILE A 14 -2.06 1.89 -10.50
N GLY A 15 -2.22 3.05 -11.12
CA GLY A 15 -3.37 3.40 -11.95
C GLY A 15 -4.37 4.37 -11.31
N GLY A 16 -4.61 5.48 -11.99
CA GLY A 16 -5.44 6.60 -11.52
C GLY A 16 -6.87 6.21 -11.14
N GLY A 17 -7.50 5.26 -11.86
CA GLY A 17 -8.85 4.79 -11.52
C GLY A 17 -8.92 4.12 -10.15
N ALA A 18 -7.91 3.33 -9.80
CA ALA A 18 -7.83 2.71 -8.47
C ALA A 18 -7.53 3.74 -7.39
N SER A 19 -6.75 4.78 -7.70
CA SER A 19 -6.48 5.92 -6.81
C SER A 19 -7.76 6.64 -6.40
N VAL A 20 -8.61 6.97 -7.38
CA VAL A 20 -9.90 7.65 -7.13
C VAL A 20 -10.82 6.79 -6.27
N LEU A 21 -10.99 5.51 -6.64
CA LEU A 21 -11.86 4.60 -5.87
C LEU A 21 -11.36 4.36 -4.44
N ALA A 22 -10.05 4.34 -4.23
CA ALA A 22 -9.48 4.20 -2.90
C ALA A 22 -9.67 5.49 -2.07
N ALA A 23 -9.56 6.67 -2.68
CA ALA A 23 -9.82 7.94 -2.02
C ALA A 23 -11.27 8.04 -1.57
N ASP A 24 -12.24 7.77 -2.47
CA ASP A 24 -13.67 7.77 -2.15
C ASP A 24 -14.01 6.76 -1.04
N GLY A 25 -13.38 5.57 -1.09
CA GLY A 25 -13.57 4.53 -0.08
C GLY A 25 -13.01 4.92 1.29
N ALA A 26 -11.90 5.62 1.33
CA ALA A 26 -11.27 6.09 2.55
C ALA A 26 -12.12 7.20 3.21
N GLU A 27 -12.57 8.18 2.43
CA GLU A 27 -13.42 9.27 2.92
C GLU A 27 -14.70 8.76 3.58
N LYS A 28 -15.40 7.80 2.93
CA LYS A 28 -16.62 7.17 3.48
C LYS A 28 -16.41 6.46 4.82
N LEU A 29 -15.18 6.09 5.14
CA LEU A 29 -14.80 5.43 6.39
C LEU A 29 -14.20 6.41 7.42
N GLY A 30 -14.22 7.71 7.13
CA GLY A 30 -13.65 8.75 7.99
C GLY A 30 -12.13 8.71 8.07
N LEU A 31 -11.46 8.15 7.04
CA LEU A 31 -10.01 8.25 6.87
C LEU A 31 -9.69 9.50 6.06
N ALA A 32 -8.68 10.24 6.49
CA ALA A 32 -8.20 11.41 5.76
C ALA A 32 -7.07 11.01 4.81
N LEU A 33 -6.99 11.64 3.64
CA LEU A 33 -5.86 11.53 2.74
C LEU A 33 -5.14 12.90 2.67
N PRO A 34 -4.35 13.26 3.70
CA PRO A 34 -3.66 14.54 3.68
C PRO A 34 -2.65 14.58 2.52
N PRO A 35 -2.42 15.75 1.91
CA PRO A 35 -1.36 15.90 0.93
C PRO A 35 -0.02 15.56 1.59
N LEU A 36 0.88 14.93 0.85
CA LEU A 36 2.26 14.76 1.31
C LEU A 36 2.97 16.11 1.35
N SER A 37 3.90 16.29 2.31
CA SER A 37 4.68 17.53 2.40
C SER A 37 5.50 17.78 1.12
N GLU A 38 5.84 19.04 0.84
CA GLU A 38 6.59 19.40 -0.36
C GLU A 38 7.97 18.72 -0.41
N GLU A 39 8.63 18.56 0.73
CA GLU A 39 9.91 17.87 0.86
C GLU A 39 9.78 16.40 0.48
N VAL A 40 8.73 15.74 0.97
CA VAL A 40 8.43 14.33 0.67
C VAL A 40 8.12 14.16 -0.82
N GLN A 41 7.32 15.06 -1.40
CA GLN A 41 7.03 15.05 -2.84
C GLN A 41 8.28 15.26 -3.68
N ALA A 42 9.16 16.18 -3.30
CA ALA A 42 10.42 16.45 -3.98
C ALA A 42 11.37 15.24 -3.93
N GLU A 43 11.47 14.56 -2.79
CA GLU A 43 12.27 13.35 -2.64
C GLU A 43 11.72 12.20 -3.51
N LEU A 44 10.40 11.98 -3.52
CA LEU A 44 9.75 10.99 -4.39
C LEU A 44 10.00 11.27 -5.88
N ARG A 45 10.01 12.53 -6.29
CA ARG A 45 10.27 12.94 -7.68
C ARG A 45 11.67 12.58 -8.18
N GLN A 46 12.65 12.37 -7.31
CA GLN A 46 14.01 12.01 -7.71
C GLN A 46 14.09 10.63 -8.40
N PHE A 47 13.16 9.74 -8.13
CA PHE A 47 13.16 8.38 -8.70
C PHE A 47 11.82 7.96 -9.30
N THR A 48 10.79 8.81 -9.24
CA THR A 48 9.48 8.55 -9.83
C THR A 48 9.38 9.25 -11.18
N PRO A 49 9.08 8.57 -12.28
CA PRO A 49 8.87 9.19 -13.58
C PRO A 49 7.81 10.29 -13.52
N ILE A 50 7.98 11.37 -14.29
CA ILE A 50 7.00 12.47 -14.30
C ILE A 50 5.73 12.07 -15.06
N ALA A 51 5.91 11.37 -16.19
CA ALA A 51 4.79 10.97 -17.03
C ALA A 51 4.05 9.76 -16.46
N GLY A 52 2.74 9.87 -16.36
CA GLY A 52 1.86 8.78 -15.93
C GLY A 52 1.93 8.45 -14.44
N THR A 53 2.54 9.31 -13.61
CA THR A 53 2.65 9.09 -12.16
C THR A 53 2.18 10.30 -11.37
N SER A 54 1.85 10.06 -10.09
CA SER A 54 1.54 11.09 -9.12
C SER A 54 2.30 10.85 -7.82
N VAL A 55 2.97 11.87 -7.30
CA VAL A 55 3.56 11.88 -5.95
C VAL A 55 2.67 12.57 -4.93
N ARG A 56 1.45 12.93 -5.33
CA ARG A 56 0.40 13.39 -4.40
C ARG A 56 -0.28 12.17 -3.78
N ASN A 57 -0.95 12.37 -2.67
CA ASN A 57 -1.75 11.33 -2.04
C ASN A 57 -3.19 11.30 -2.63
N PRO A 58 -3.64 10.20 -3.24
CA PRO A 58 -2.95 8.92 -3.50
C PRO A 58 -1.74 9.04 -4.43
N LEU A 59 -0.70 8.23 -4.14
CA LEU A 59 0.45 8.10 -5.01
C LEU A 59 0.14 7.09 -6.13
N ASP A 60 0.36 7.51 -7.37
CA ASP A 60 0.32 6.62 -8.54
C ASP A 60 1.76 6.37 -9.00
N THR A 61 2.27 5.17 -8.76
CA THR A 61 3.69 4.84 -8.84
C THR A 61 3.96 3.72 -9.84
N VAL A 62 3.76 3.99 -11.12
CA VAL A 62 4.05 3.01 -12.18
C VAL A 62 5.51 2.59 -12.14
N GLY A 63 5.77 1.28 -12.12
CA GLY A 63 7.12 0.72 -12.22
C GLY A 63 7.87 0.58 -10.90
N LEU A 64 7.26 0.86 -9.77
CA LEU A 64 7.89 0.77 -8.44
C LEU A 64 7.43 -0.44 -7.61
N GLU A 65 6.80 -1.43 -8.23
CA GLU A 65 6.17 -2.56 -7.52
C GLU A 65 7.16 -3.58 -6.97
N VAL A 66 8.38 -3.58 -7.46
CA VAL A 66 9.42 -4.54 -7.07
C VAL A 66 10.72 -3.85 -6.71
N GLY A 67 11.46 -4.49 -5.81
CA GLY A 67 12.77 -4.00 -5.40
C GLY A 67 12.72 -2.75 -4.52
N ASP A 68 13.76 -1.94 -4.65
CA ASP A 68 13.96 -0.76 -3.80
C ASP A 68 12.94 0.36 -4.01
N GLY A 69 12.27 0.41 -5.15
CA GLY A 69 11.32 1.47 -5.48
C GLY A 69 10.16 1.54 -4.51
N ILE A 70 9.46 0.42 -4.29
CA ILE A 70 8.33 0.38 -3.35
C ILE A 70 8.79 0.61 -1.91
N ARG A 71 9.94 0.06 -1.52
CA ARG A 71 10.49 0.26 -0.18
C ARG A 71 10.76 1.73 0.10
N LYS A 72 11.45 2.42 -0.79
CA LYS A 72 11.71 3.87 -0.69
C LYS A 72 10.41 4.67 -0.66
N THR A 73 9.45 4.34 -1.53
CA THR A 73 8.16 5.04 -1.59
C THR A 73 7.40 4.93 -0.26
N VAL A 74 7.31 3.74 0.32
CA VAL A 74 6.65 3.51 1.62
C VAL A 74 7.36 4.24 2.75
N GLU A 75 8.69 4.15 2.80
CA GLU A 75 9.48 4.82 3.83
C GLU A 75 9.32 6.34 3.77
N ILE A 76 9.48 6.93 2.58
CA ILE A 76 9.40 8.37 2.37
C ILE A 76 7.98 8.89 2.63
N ALA A 77 6.96 8.25 2.08
CA ALA A 77 5.57 8.64 2.31
C ALA A 77 5.18 8.55 3.79
N GLY A 78 5.66 7.53 4.50
CA GLY A 78 5.39 7.35 5.92
C GLY A 78 6.00 8.40 6.84
N ARG A 79 6.99 9.17 6.37
CA ARG A 79 7.60 10.28 7.10
C ARG A 79 6.81 11.60 6.95
N SER A 80 5.87 11.67 6.01
CA SER A 80 5.09 12.88 5.78
C SER A 80 4.20 13.20 6.99
N PRO A 81 4.22 14.45 7.49
CA PRO A 81 3.34 14.87 8.58
C PRO A 81 1.88 14.56 8.29
N GLY A 82 1.16 14.05 9.28
CA GLY A 82 -0.25 13.68 9.15
C GLY A 82 -0.51 12.30 8.56
N ILE A 83 0.49 11.58 8.04
CA ILE A 83 0.36 10.18 7.63
C ILE A 83 0.54 9.28 8.88
N ASN A 84 -0.48 8.46 9.14
CA ASN A 84 -0.55 7.59 10.32
C ASN A 84 -0.72 6.11 9.96
N ALA A 85 -1.03 5.82 8.69
CA ALA A 85 -1.07 4.48 8.12
C ALA A 85 -0.79 4.53 6.61
N ILE A 86 -0.40 3.42 6.03
CA ILE A 86 -0.20 3.28 4.58
C ILE A 86 -0.99 2.08 4.08
N LEU A 87 -1.69 2.26 2.95
CA LEU A 87 -2.27 1.19 2.16
C LEU A 87 -1.50 1.06 0.84
N VAL A 88 -0.91 -0.10 0.60
CA VAL A 88 -0.31 -0.44 -0.70
C VAL A 88 -1.26 -1.35 -1.46
N ILE A 89 -1.66 -0.96 -2.67
CA ILE A 89 -2.51 -1.74 -3.55
C ILE A 89 -1.64 -2.37 -4.64
N ALA A 90 -1.27 -3.63 -4.43
CA ALA A 90 -0.42 -4.37 -5.34
C ALA A 90 -1.19 -4.85 -6.58
N ARG A 91 -0.60 -4.67 -7.76
CA ARG A 91 -1.12 -5.06 -9.07
C ARG A 91 -0.32 -6.22 -9.65
N LEU A 92 -0.50 -7.44 -9.11
CA LEU A 92 0.22 -8.62 -9.61
C LEU A 92 -0.18 -8.99 -11.05
N ASP A 93 -1.44 -8.74 -11.42
CA ASP A 93 -1.99 -9.04 -12.75
C ASP A 93 -1.18 -8.39 -13.88
N TRP A 94 -0.71 -7.17 -13.68
CA TRP A 94 0.02 -6.44 -14.70
C TRP A 94 1.43 -6.99 -14.94
N GLY A 95 2.18 -7.26 -13.86
CA GLY A 95 3.52 -7.84 -13.97
C GLY A 95 3.49 -9.26 -14.53
N LEU A 96 2.52 -10.08 -14.13
CA LEU A 96 2.40 -11.48 -14.55
C LEU A 96 2.10 -11.65 -16.05
N ALA A 97 1.55 -10.64 -16.72
CA ALA A 97 1.33 -10.67 -18.15
C ALA A 97 2.65 -10.63 -18.95
N LEU A 98 3.70 -10.07 -18.37
CA LEU A 98 4.98 -9.80 -19.05
C LEU A 98 6.11 -10.73 -18.61
N ILE A 99 5.92 -11.51 -17.54
CA ILE A 99 6.98 -12.25 -16.86
C ILE A 99 6.84 -13.76 -17.07
N LYS A 100 7.97 -14.42 -17.38
CA LYS A 100 8.04 -15.89 -17.53
C LYS A 100 8.18 -16.59 -16.19
N ASP A 101 9.04 -16.10 -15.30
CA ASP A 101 9.24 -16.62 -13.95
C ASP A 101 8.23 -15.98 -12.98
N VAL A 102 7.06 -16.58 -12.90
CA VAL A 102 5.98 -16.13 -12.00
C VAL A 102 6.37 -16.28 -10.54
N ASP A 103 7.02 -17.38 -10.20
CA ASP A 103 7.39 -17.68 -8.82
C ASP A 103 8.42 -16.72 -8.27
N GLY A 104 9.46 -16.45 -9.04
CA GLY A 104 10.48 -15.47 -8.69
C GLY A 104 9.91 -14.06 -8.57
N TYR A 105 9.00 -13.69 -9.48
CA TYR A 105 8.33 -12.38 -9.43
C TYR A 105 7.48 -12.22 -8.16
N VAL A 106 6.63 -13.20 -7.85
CA VAL A 106 5.78 -13.15 -6.63
C VAL A 106 6.64 -13.10 -5.38
N GLN A 107 7.68 -13.94 -5.30
CA GLN A 107 8.59 -13.96 -4.16
C GLN A 107 9.33 -12.62 -4.00
N GLY A 108 9.85 -12.05 -5.08
CA GLY A 108 10.54 -10.75 -5.07
C GLY A 108 9.61 -9.62 -4.65
N THR A 109 8.38 -9.59 -5.18
CA THR A 109 7.36 -8.61 -4.82
C THR A 109 7.00 -8.71 -3.33
N VAL A 110 6.74 -9.91 -2.83
CA VAL A 110 6.44 -10.13 -1.41
C VAL A 110 7.59 -9.69 -0.53
N ASN A 111 8.82 -10.08 -0.85
CA ASN A 111 10.00 -9.69 -0.07
C ASN A 111 10.11 -8.17 0.04
N SER A 112 9.95 -7.45 -1.07
CA SER A 112 9.99 -5.98 -1.09
C SER A 112 8.88 -5.36 -0.25
N LEU A 113 7.64 -5.87 -0.35
CA LEU A 113 6.49 -5.37 0.42
C LEU A 113 6.60 -5.68 1.92
N VAL A 114 7.07 -6.87 2.27
CA VAL A 114 7.31 -7.27 3.67
C VAL A 114 8.39 -6.39 4.30
N GLU A 115 9.47 -6.16 3.59
CA GLU A 115 10.55 -5.29 4.06
C GLU A 115 10.05 -3.84 4.21
N SER A 116 9.28 -3.34 3.24
CA SER A 116 8.63 -2.03 3.31
C SER A 116 7.74 -1.90 4.56
N ALA A 117 6.91 -2.91 4.84
CA ALA A 117 6.03 -2.91 6.00
C ALA A 117 6.80 -2.94 7.34
N ARG A 118 7.94 -3.64 7.38
CA ARG A 118 8.80 -3.71 8.57
C ARG A 118 9.53 -2.39 8.84
N GLN A 119 10.06 -1.76 7.79
CA GLN A 119 10.84 -0.52 7.91
C GLN A 119 9.97 0.74 8.00
N SER A 120 8.75 0.72 7.48
CA SER A 120 7.83 1.88 7.53
C SER A 120 7.71 2.45 8.95
N PRO A 121 7.71 3.77 9.13
CA PRO A 121 7.50 4.38 10.44
C PRO A 121 6.06 4.20 10.96
N VAL A 122 5.10 3.92 10.08
CA VAL A 122 3.67 3.76 10.38
C VAL A 122 3.16 2.37 9.98
N PRO A 123 1.98 1.93 10.49
CA PRO A 123 1.38 0.66 10.06
C PRO A 123 1.16 0.61 8.55
N VAL A 124 1.47 -0.54 7.94
CA VAL A 124 1.24 -0.81 6.52
C VAL A 124 0.27 -1.96 6.36
N ALA A 125 -0.73 -1.77 5.52
CA ALA A 125 -1.62 -2.83 5.05
C ALA A 125 -1.46 -3.00 3.54
N LEU A 126 -1.59 -4.23 3.07
CA LEU A 126 -1.54 -4.58 1.67
C LEU A 126 -2.94 -4.95 1.17
N ALA A 127 -3.26 -4.54 -0.05
CA ALA A 127 -4.37 -5.09 -0.81
C ALA A 127 -3.83 -5.62 -2.13
N ALA A 128 -4.23 -6.81 -2.51
CA ALA A 128 -3.82 -7.38 -3.78
C ALA A 128 -5.06 -7.63 -4.65
N ARG A 129 -5.03 -7.13 -5.88
CA ARG A 129 -6.13 -7.30 -6.82
C ARG A 129 -5.96 -8.61 -7.59
N ALA A 130 -6.97 -9.49 -7.52
CA ALA A 130 -7.09 -10.64 -8.39
C ALA A 130 -7.67 -10.25 -9.75
N ALA A 131 -7.23 -10.94 -10.81
CA ALA A 131 -7.89 -10.94 -12.11
C ALA A 131 -8.46 -12.34 -12.37
N ASP A 132 -9.45 -12.43 -13.24
CA ASP A 132 -10.15 -13.69 -13.58
C ASP A 132 -9.28 -14.56 -14.53
N ASN A 133 -8.08 -14.92 -14.06
CA ASN A 133 -7.11 -15.71 -14.81
C ASN A 133 -6.44 -16.72 -13.88
N ALA A 134 -6.44 -18.00 -14.26
CA ALA A 134 -5.90 -19.09 -13.44
C ALA A 134 -4.44 -18.89 -13.01
N LYS A 135 -3.60 -18.34 -13.91
CA LYS A 135 -2.19 -18.01 -13.60
C LYS A 135 -2.09 -16.95 -12.50
N VAL A 136 -2.93 -15.91 -12.58
CA VAL A 136 -2.96 -14.85 -11.57
C VAL A 136 -3.51 -15.38 -10.25
N MET A 137 -4.54 -16.23 -10.28
CA MET A 137 -5.09 -16.84 -9.06
C MET A 137 -4.06 -17.67 -8.30
N ALA A 138 -3.29 -18.52 -8.98
CA ALA A 138 -2.21 -19.28 -8.35
C ALA A 138 -1.13 -18.38 -7.74
N ALA A 139 -0.75 -17.32 -8.45
CA ALA A 139 0.20 -16.32 -7.96
C ALA A 139 -0.35 -15.58 -6.72
N MET A 140 -1.64 -15.29 -6.70
CA MET A 140 -2.32 -14.65 -5.56
C MET A 140 -2.35 -15.54 -4.33
N GLU A 141 -2.64 -16.83 -4.49
CA GLU A 141 -2.59 -17.79 -3.38
C GLU A 141 -1.21 -17.81 -2.73
N LYS A 142 -0.16 -17.92 -3.56
CA LYS A 142 1.22 -17.83 -3.08
C LYS A 142 1.52 -16.50 -2.40
N PHE A 143 1.06 -15.39 -2.95
CA PHE A 143 1.23 -14.05 -2.38
C PHE A 143 0.62 -13.97 -0.97
N TYR A 144 -0.61 -14.45 -0.79
CA TYR A 144 -1.27 -14.47 0.53
C TYR A 144 -0.57 -15.38 1.52
N ASP A 145 -0.15 -16.58 1.12
CA ASP A 145 0.60 -17.49 1.98
C ASP A 145 1.90 -16.86 2.48
N LEU A 146 2.66 -16.25 1.60
CA LEU A 146 3.93 -15.62 1.94
C LEU A 146 3.75 -14.38 2.84
N THR A 147 2.77 -13.52 2.56
CA THR A 147 2.50 -12.34 3.39
C THR A 147 1.94 -12.72 4.75
N ALA A 148 1.12 -13.77 4.84
CA ALA A 148 0.62 -14.32 6.10
C ALA A 148 1.75 -14.90 6.96
N LYS A 149 2.66 -15.68 6.37
CA LYS A 149 3.87 -16.19 7.07
C LYS A 149 4.76 -15.05 7.59
N ALA A 150 4.80 -13.93 6.89
CA ALA A 150 5.53 -12.73 7.31
C ALA A 150 4.77 -11.86 8.32
N ALA A 151 3.53 -12.23 8.71
CA ALA A 151 2.64 -11.49 9.59
C ALA A 151 2.32 -10.06 9.09
N VAL A 152 2.23 -9.86 7.76
CA VAL A 152 1.83 -8.59 7.16
C VAL A 152 0.33 -8.62 6.86
N ALA A 153 -0.40 -7.59 7.30
CA ALA A 153 -1.83 -7.46 7.08
C ALA A 153 -2.14 -7.32 5.57
N THR A 154 -2.75 -8.35 4.98
CA THR A 154 -3.00 -8.44 3.54
C THR A 154 -4.47 -8.77 3.28
N TYR A 155 -5.09 -8.06 2.35
CA TYR A 155 -6.52 -8.15 2.04
C TYR A 155 -6.76 -8.41 0.55
N PRO A 156 -7.85 -9.11 0.18
CA PRO A 156 -8.15 -9.45 -1.21
C PRO A 156 -8.58 -8.26 -2.06
N ASP A 157 -8.93 -7.15 -1.44
CA ASP A 157 -9.27 -5.90 -2.11
C ASP A 157 -9.05 -4.70 -1.19
N PHE A 158 -8.96 -3.52 -1.79
CA PHE A 158 -8.69 -2.29 -1.06
C PHE A 158 -9.86 -1.85 -0.14
N ARG A 159 -11.12 -2.23 -0.44
CA ARG A 159 -12.28 -1.87 0.41
C ARG A 159 -12.21 -2.57 1.75
N ARG A 160 -11.86 -3.86 1.74
CA ARG A 160 -11.63 -4.63 2.97
C ARG A 160 -10.43 -4.12 3.75
N ALA A 161 -9.34 -3.78 3.05
CA ALA A 161 -8.17 -3.16 3.66
C ALA A 161 -8.51 -1.82 4.35
N LEU A 162 -9.21 -0.92 3.65
CA LEU A 162 -9.66 0.36 4.21
C LEU A 162 -10.56 0.18 5.42
N SER A 163 -11.53 -0.76 5.36
CA SER A 163 -12.41 -1.08 6.49
C SER A 163 -11.61 -1.58 7.70
N ALA A 164 -10.63 -2.45 7.48
CA ALA A 164 -9.77 -2.97 8.54
C ALA A 164 -8.89 -1.88 9.15
N ILE A 165 -8.29 -1.01 8.33
CA ILE A 165 -7.50 0.14 8.77
C ILE A 165 -8.37 1.07 9.63
N ALA A 166 -9.56 1.46 9.16
CA ALA A 166 -10.46 2.34 9.89
C ALA A 166 -10.86 1.75 11.25
N LYS A 167 -11.21 0.46 11.30
CA LYS A 167 -11.54 -0.25 12.54
C LYS A 167 -10.34 -0.35 13.49
N PHE A 168 -9.15 -0.60 12.96
CA PHE A 168 -7.92 -0.67 13.74
C PHE A 168 -7.61 0.68 14.40
N ILE A 169 -7.75 1.78 13.66
CA ILE A 169 -7.58 3.14 14.18
C ILE A 169 -8.64 3.43 15.25
N SER A 170 -9.93 3.19 14.95
CA SER A 170 -11.03 3.43 15.89
C SER A 170 -10.87 2.63 17.20
N TRP A 171 -10.37 1.40 17.12
CA TRP A 171 -10.07 0.60 18.32
C TRP A 171 -8.98 1.25 19.18
N HIS A 172 -7.93 1.80 18.56
CA HIS A 172 -6.88 2.53 19.29
C HIS A 172 -7.42 3.82 19.91
N GLU A 173 -8.20 4.60 19.18
CA GLU A 173 -8.84 5.83 19.68
C GLU A 173 -9.74 5.54 20.89
N ALA A 174 -10.60 4.52 20.79
CA ALA A 174 -11.46 4.13 21.90
C ALA A 174 -10.66 3.68 23.15
N ARG A 175 -9.57 2.95 22.96
CA ARG A 175 -8.71 2.50 24.05
C ARG A 175 -7.98 3.65 24.74
N ASP A 176 -7.68 4.71 24.01
CA ASP A 176 -7.00 5.89 24.57
C ASP A 176 -7.95 6.79 25.35
N SER A 177 -9.21 6.87 24.92
CA SER A 177 -10.25 7.63 25.66
C SER A 177 -10.64 7.00 27.01
N LEU A 178 -10.23 5.74 27.26
CA LEU A 178 -10.46 5.02 28.52
C LEU A 178 -9.29 5.15 29.51
N ARG A 179 -8.21 5.85 29.13
CA ARG A 179 -7.03 6.08 29.98
C ARG A 179 -6.98 7.49 30.52
#